data_e4e00d627226ef88322219822318a676
#
_entry.id   e4e00d627226ef88322219822318a676
#
_cell.length_a   1.000
_cell.length_b   1.000
_cell.length_c   1.000
_cell.angle_alpha   90.00
_cell.angle_beta   90.00
_cell.angle_gamma   90.00
#
_symmetry.space_group_name_H-M   'P 1'
#
loop_
_entity.id
_entity.type
_entity.pdbx_description
1 polymer ?
#
loop_
_entity_poly.entity_id
_entity_poly.type
_entity_poly.pdbx_seq_one_letter_code
_entity_poly.pdbx_strand_id
1 'polypeptide(L)'
;MRRDRLFYAEGGASFAEVLVAMALTLIGLVGAMGAFEAAERSLRAGMLATRALAMAESRIEAKRAARWDRLLLDDLNHDGVPDLVMRDDGVGGDVLAGDGVYSGSWDQDGVQLIWTVTPSRSGPLSASGHVLIEARAVYGAGEGQREVRIGTLRANPVLVGSQ
;
A
#
# COMPACT_ATOMS: atom_id res chain seq x y z
N MET A 1 -2.76 51.86 62.96
CA MET A 1 -2.22 51.15 61.77
C MET A 1 -2.08 49.68 62.14
N ARG A 2 -3.09 48.83 61.79
CA ARG A 2 -3.15 47.41 62.16
C ARG A 2 -2.71 46.64 60.88
N ARG A 3 -1.55 46.00 60.93
CA ARG A 3 -1.04 45.14 59.86
C ARG A 3 -1.69 43.75 60.06
N ASP A 4 -2.68 43.45 59.25
CA ASP A 4 -3.22 42.09 59.16
C ASP A 4 -2.18 41.20 58.45
N ARG A 5 -1.51 40.35 59.20
CA ARG A 5 -0.68 39.25 58.66
C ARG A 5 -1.63 38.20 58.17
N LEU A 6 -1.79 38.13 56.85
CA LEU A 6 -2.37 36.94 56.21
C LEU A 6 -1.42 35.77 56.47
N PHE A 7 -1.78 34.92 57.40
CA PHE A 7 -1.14 33.64 57.58
C PHE A 7 -1.58 32.78 56.41
N TYR A 8 -0.70 32.61 55.42
CA TYR A 8 -0.79 31.54 54.49
C TYR A 8 -0.62 30.25 55.32
N ALA A 9 -1.68 29.49 55.50
CA ALA A 9 -1.62 28.14 56.03
C ALA A 9 -0.91 27.26 54.97
N GLU A 10 0.37 26.96 55.21
CA GLU A 10 1.08 25.92 54.48
C GLU A 10 0.45 24.55 54.88
N GLY A 11 -0.63 24.17 54.17
CA GLY A 11 -1.23 22.87 54.31
C GLY A 11 -0.31 21.84 53.60
N GLY A 12 0.45 21.08 54.37
CA GLY A 12 1.17 19.94 53.87
C GLY A 12 0.19 18.91 53.30
N ALA A 13 0.50 18.36 52.08
CA ALA A 13 -0.32 17.31 51.49
C ALA A 13 -0.43 16.09 52.44
N SER A 14 -1.63 15.58 52.61
CA SER A 14 -1.82 14.39 53.41
C SER A 14 -1.25 13.15 52.70
N PHE A 15 -0.83 12.16 53.46
CA PHE A 15 -0.33 10.90 52.89
C PHE A 15 -1.33 10.25 51.93
N ALA A 16 -2.64 10.34 52.25
CA ALA A 16 -3.70 9.86 51.34
C ALA A 16 -3.75 10.61 50.01
N GLU A 17 -3.52 11.93 50.01
CA GLU A 17 -3.50 12.77 48.83
C GLU A 17 -2.33 12.42 47.92
N VAL A 18 -1.16 12.12 48.49
CA VAL A 18 0.01 11.65 47.74
C VAL A 18 -0.27 10.29 47.08
N LEU A 19 -0.91 9.36 47.82
CA LEU A 19 -1.27 8.05 47.27
C LEU A 19 -2.26 8.17 46.10
N VAL A 20 -3.28 9.03 46.23
CA VAL A 20 -4.24 9.28 45.16
C VAL A 20 -3.58 9.92 43.97
N ALA A 21 -2.70 10.91 44.17
CA ALA A 21 -1.95 11.51 43.09
C ALA A 21 -1.05 10.50 42.34
N MET A 22 -0.37 9.62 43.06
CA MET A 22 0.44 8.55 42.47
C MET A 22 -0.42 7.56 41.68
N ALA A 23 -1.57 7.15 42.19
CA ALA A 23 -2.50 6.27 41.50
C ALA A 23 -3.02 6.89 40.21
N LEU A 24 -3.42 8.16 40.24
CA LEU A 24 -3.87 8.89 39.03
C LEU A 24 -2.75 9.04 38.00
N THR A 25 -1.53 9.32 38.48
CA THR A 25 -0.35 9.42 37.58
C THR A 25 -0.06 8.08 36.90
N LEU A 26 -0.13 6.96 37.64
CA LEU A 26 0.06 5.63 37.06
C LEU A 26 -1.00 5.29 36.00
N ILE A 27 -2.26 5.60 36.27
CA ILE A 27 -3.36 5.39 35.32
C ILE A 27 -3.12 6.24 34.06
N GLY A 28 -2.72 7.50 34.23
CA GLY A 28 -2.39 8.39 33.12
C GLY A 28 -1.23 7.88 32.28
N LEU A 29 -0.17 7.35 32.92
CA LEU A 29 0.99 6.75 32.23
C LEU A 29 0.60 5.52 31.41
N VAL A 30 -0.17 4.60 31.99
CA VAL A 30 -0.63 3.40 31.28
C VAL A 30 -1.51 3.78 30.09
N GLY A 31 -2.39 4.78 30.26
CA GLY A 31 -3.20 5.31 29.15
C GLY A 31 -2.35 5.92 28.04
N ALA A 32 -1.32 6.67 28.38
CA ALA A 32 -0.39 7.26 27.43
C ALA A 32 0.39 6.18 26.65
N MET A 33 0.88 5.13 27.32
CA MET A 33 1.57 4.01 26.66
C MET A 33 0.68 3.33 25.62
N GLY A 34 -0.60 3.05 25.97
CA GLY A 34 -1.56 2.48 25.05
C GLY A 34 -1.83 3.36 23.82
N ALA A 35 -1.87 4.68 24.02
CA ALA A 35 -2.04 5.64 22.93
C ALA A 35 -0.82 5.65 21.99
N PHE A 36 0.41 5.57 22.53
CA PHE A 36 1.63 5.49 21.72
C PHE A 36 1.67 4.21 20.89
N GLU A 37 1.34 3.05 21.46
CA GLU A 37 1.28 1.80 20.71
C GLU A 37 0.24 1.83 19.58
N ALA A 38 -0.93 2.44 19.83
CA ALA A 38 -1.95 2.62 18.82
C ALA A 38 -1.48 3.55 17.69
N ALA A 39 -0.80 4.64 18.03
CA ALA A 39 -0.22 5.58 17.07
C ALA A 39 0.85 4.90 16.21
N GLU A 40 1.77 4.13 16.80
CA GLU A 40 2.80 3.39 16.04
C GLU A 40 2.19 2.38 15.07
N ARG A 41 1.17 1.63 15.50
CA ARG A 41 0.45 0.69 14.62
C ARG A 41 -0.19 1.41 13.44
N SER A 42 -0.82 2.56 13.70
CA SER A 42 -1.45 3.38 12.67
C SER A 42 -0.42 3.94 11.67
N LEU A 43 0.72 4.42 12.15
CA LEU A 43 1.80 4.91 11.31
C LEU A 43 2.38 3.81 10.41
N ARG A 44 2.67 2.63 10.97
CA ARG A 44 3.17 1.49 10.18
C ARG A 44 2.18 1.06 9.10
N ALA A 45 0.88 0.99 9.42
CA ALA A 45 -0.15 0.68 8.45
C ALA A 45 -0.25 1.73 7.35
N GLY A 46 -0.14 3.02 7.70
CA GLY A 46 -0.12 4.14 6.74
C GLY A 46 1.09 4.09 5.81
N MET A 47 2.27 3.79 6.34
CA MET A 47 3.49 3.64 5.54
C MET A 47 3.38 2.50 4.52
N LEU A 48 2.86 1.33 4.94
CA LEU A 48 2.64 0.20 4.04
C LEU A 48 1.61 0.53 2.96
N ALA A 49 0.53 1.23 3.30
CA ALA A 49 -0.49 1.65 2.35
C ALA A 49 0.08 2.60 1.28
N THR A 50 0.86 3.61 1.70
CA THR A 50 1.52 4.56 0.79
C THR A 50 2.50 3.84 -0.13
N ARG A 51 3.28 2.91 0.42
CA ARG A 51 4.22 2.10 -0.36
C ARG A 51 3.50 1.23 -1.37
N ALA A 52 2.45 0.52 -0.96
CA ALA A 52 1.64 -0.32 -1.82
C ALA A 52 1.06 0.47 -3.01
N LEU A 53 0.53 1.67 -2.74
CA LEU A 53 0.05 2.56 -3.79
C LEU A 53 1.17 2.98 -4.74
N ALA A 54 2.31 3.43 -4.23
CA ALA A 54 3.44 3.86 -5.04
C ALA A 54 3.98 2.73 -5.93
N MET A 55 4.03 1.48 -5.42
CA MET A 55 4.43 0.32 -6.22
C MET A 55 3.43 0.02 -7.34
N ALA A 56 2.12 0.09 -7.05
CA ALA A 56 1.08 -0.12 -8.05
C ALA A 56 1.13 0.97 -9.13
N GLU A 57 1.25 2.24 -8.76
CA GLU A 57 1.38 3.38 -9.69
C GLU A 57 2.62 3.24 -10.57
N SER A 58 3.77 2.93 -9.96
CA SER A 58 5.03 2.71 -10.70
C SER A 58 4.87 1.60 -11.74
N ARG A 59 4.17 0.51 -11.41
CA ARG A 59 3.94 -0.58 -12.35
C ARG A 59 3.02 -0.18 -13.49
N ILE A 60 1.92 0.53 -13.20
CA ILE A 60 1.02 1.06 -14.23
C ILE A 60 1.79 2.00 -15.18
N GLU A 61 2.61 2.91 -14.66
CA GLU A 61 3.37 3.84 -15.49
C GLU A 61 4.44 3.11 -16.32
N ALA A 62 5.13 2.12 -15.76
CA ALA A 62 6.06 1.28 -16.51
C ALA A 62 5.36 0.59 -17.69
N LYS A 63 4.16 0.03 -17.48
CA LYS A 63 3.36 -0.61 -18.54
C LYS A 63 2.82 0.40 -19.55
N ARG A 64 2.52 1.63 -19.14
CA ARG A 64 2.10 2.70 -20.06
C ARG A 64 3.26 3.19 -20.94
N ALA A 65 4.46 3.24 -20.40
CA ALA A 65 5.67 3.66 -21.11
C ALA A 65 6.25 2.57 -22.01
N ALA A 66 6.01 1.29 -21.71
CA ALA A 66 6.56 0.17 -22.47
C ALA A 66 6.12 0.21 -23.95
N ARG A 67 6.95 -0.24 -24.87
CA ARG A 67 6.53 -0.46 -26.27
C ARG A 67 5.48 -1.56 -26.32
N TRP A 68 4.56 -1.51 -27.29
CA TRP A 68 3.47 -2.47 -27.41
C TRP A 68 3.94 -3.92 -27.54
N ASP A 69 4.98 -4.13 -28.31
CA ASP A 69 5.63 -5.43 -28.52
C ASP A 69 6.37 -5.98 -27.28
N ARG A 70 6.65 -5.12 -26.30
CA ARG A 70 7.28 -5.46 -25.02
C ARG A 70 6.37 -5.34 -23.83
N LEU A 71 5.06 -5.18 -24.03
CA LEU A 71 4.10 -4.94 -22.96
C LEU A 71 4.03 -6.07 -21.92
N LEU A 72 4.29 -7.31 -22.34
CA LEU A 72 4.30 -8.50 -21.48
C LEU A 72 5.66 -8.75 -20.80
N LEU A 73 6.65 -7.92 -21.07
CA LEU A 73 7.97 -8.01 -20.44
C LEU A 73 8.08 -6.98 -19.30
N ASP A 74 8.70 -7.36 -18.21
CA ASP A 74 8.98 -6.47 -17.08
C ASP A 74 10.47 -6.49 -16.74
N ASP A 75 11.04 -5.30 -16.71
CA ASP A 75 12.35 -5.00 -16.15
C ASP A 75 12.09 -4.40 -14.75
N LEU A 76 12.34 -5.21 -13.72
CA LEU A 76 12.00 -4.87 -12.33
C LEU A 76 13.08 -4.05 -11.66
N ASN A 77 14.34 -4.22 -12.10
CA ASN A 77 15.52 -3.57 -11.56
C ASN A 77 16.01 -2.39 -12.40
N HIS A 78 15.37 -2.15 -13.59
CA HIS A 78 15.66 -1.07 -14.51
C HIS A 78 17.07 -1.14 -15.13
N ASP A 79 17.60 -2.37 -15.36
CA ASP A 79 18.89 -2.59 -16.01
C ASP A 79 18.80 -2.74 -17.55
N GLY A 80 17.58 -2.70 -18.10
CA GLY A 80 17.28 -2.83 -19.52
C GLY A 80 17.07 -4.27 -19.98
N VAL A 81 17.22 -5.25 -19.08
CA VAL A 81 16.98 -6.67 -19.34
C VAL A 81 15.67 -7.08 -18.67
N PRO A 82 14.75 -7.74 -19.37
CA PRO A 82 13.53 -8.23 -18.72
C PRO A 82 13.80 -9.29 -17.67
N ASP A 83 13.35 -9.05 -16.44
CA ASP A 83 13.43 -10.01 -15.33
C ASP A 83 12.23 -10.96 -15.32
N LEU A 84 11.08 -10.53 -15.87
CA LEU A 84 9.84 -11.27 -15.84
C LEU A 84 9.12 -11.20 -17.18
N VAL A 85 8.54 -12.33 -17.57
CA VAL A 85 7.62 -12.45 -18.70
C VAL A 85 6.24 -12.78 -18.16
N MET A 86 5.26 -11.91 -18.41
CA MET A 86 3.87 -12.17 -18.03
C MET A 86 3.31 -13.35 -18.80
N ARG A 87 2.56 -14.19 -18.12
CA ARG A 87 1.99 -15.42 -18.66
C ARG A 87 0.49 -15.48 -18.46
N ASP A 88 -0.17 -16.22 -19.33
CA ASP A 88 -1.57 -16.64 -19.26
C ASP A 88 -1.56 -18.14 -18.87
N ASP A 89 -1.27 -18.41 -17.60
CA ASP A 89 -1.02 -19.76 -17.09
C ASP A 89 -1.91 -20.15 -15.88
N GLY A 90 -2.85 -19.27 -15.50
CA GLY A 90 -3.75 -19.47 -14.38
C GLY A 90 -3.08 -19.28 -13.01
N VAL A 91 -1.93 -18.58 -12.95
CA VAL A 91 -1.16 -18.39 -11.71
C VAL A 91 -1.05 -16.89 -11.38
N GLY A 92 -0.98 -16.59 -10.09
CA GLY A 92 -0.80 -15.22 -9.60
C GLY A 92 -2.07 -14.37 -9.73
N GLY A 93 -2.08 -13.41 -10.63
CA GLY A 93 -3.23 -12.54 -10.92
C GLY A 93 -4.19 -13.10 -11.96
N ASP A 94 -3.74 -14.08 -12.71
CA ASP A 94 -4.52 -14.85 -13.67
C ASP A 94 -5.24 -16.01 -12.94
N VAL A 95 -6.52 -16.19 -13.20
CA VAL A 95 -7.37 -17.19 -12.55
C VAL A 95 -7.55 -18.44 -13.40
N LEU A 96 -7.44 -18.32 -14.73
CA LEU A 96 -7.73 -19.39 -15.67
C LEU A 96 -6.77 -19.37 -16.85
N ALA A 97 -5.92 -20.37 -16.95
CA ALA A 97 -4.97 -20.50 -18.06
C ALA A 97 -5.65 -20.48 -19.44
N GLY A 98 -5.17 -19.69 -20.36
CA GLY A 98 -5.66 -19.60 -21.72
C GLY A 98 -6.89 -18.73 -21.92
N ASP A 99 -7.26 -17.90 -20.95
CA ASP A 99 -8.39 -16.96 -21.05
C ASP A 99 -8.02 -15.60 -21.67
N GLY A 100 -6.75 -15.38 -21.90
CA GLY A 100 -6.19 -14.16 -22.48
C GLY A 100 -5.77 -13.14 -21.46
N VAL A 101 -5.83 -13.43 -20.15
CA VAL A 101 -5.34 -12.56 -19.09
C VAL A 101 -3.88 -12.90 -18.79
N TYR A 102 -2.98 -11.99 -19.10
CA TYR A 102 -1.57 -12.15 -18.75
C TYR A 102 -1.30 -11.55 -17.39
N SER A 103 -0.58 -12.29 -16.53
CA SER A 103 -0.26 -11.82 -15.18
C SER A 103 1.23 -11.86 -14.89
N GLY A 104 1.64 -11.01 -13.96
CA GLY A 104 2.94 -11.02 -13.32
C GLY A 104 2.79 -10.67 -11.84
N SER A 105 3.71 -11.14 -11.01
CA SER A 105 3.72 -10.83 -9.59
C SER A 105 5.12 -10.63 -9.05
N TRP A 106 5.23 -9.80 -8.02
CA TRP A 106 6.46 -9.53 -7.33
C TRP A 106 6.21 -9.20 -5.86
N ASP A 107 7.02 -9.81 -4.99
CA ASP A 107 6.96 -9.58 -3.56
C ASP A 107 8.15 -8.73 -3.13
N GLN A 108 7.88 -7.60 -2.47
CA GLN A 108 8.92 -6.73 -1.94
C GLN A 108 8.49 -6.08 -0.61
N ASP A 109 9.30 -6.26 0.42
CA ASP A 109 9.18 -5.58 1.73
C ASP A 109 7.77 -5.62 2.34
N GLY A 110 7.14 -6.79 2.29
CA GLY A 110 5.81 -7.02 2.88
C GLY A 110 4.64 -6.51 2.04
N VAL A 111 4.89 -6.17 0.78
CA VAL A 111 3.88 -5.86 -0.23
C VAL A 111 3.98 -6.87 -1.36
N GLN A 112 2.88 -7.57 -1.63
CA GLN A 112 2.72 -8.40 -2.81
C GLN A 112 2.08 -7.57 -3.91
N LEU A 113 2.83 -7.30 -4.97
CA LEU A 113 2.34 -6.62 -6.17
C LEU A 113 1.98 -7.66 -7.23
N ILE A 114 0.75 -7.57 -7.74
CA ILE A 114 0.23 -8.41 -8.81
C ILE A 114 -0.29 -7.47 -9.89
N TRP A 115 0.04 -7.73 -11.15
CA TRP A 115 -0.50 -6.94 -12.26
C TRP A 115 -0.95 -7.83 -13.38
N THR A 116 -1.96 -7.36 -14.11
CA THR A 116 -2.56 -8.06 -15.22
C THR A 116 -2.64 -7.18 -16.45
N VAL A 117 -2.56 -7.80 -17.61
CA VAL A 117 -2.84 -7.20 -18.92
C VAL A 117 -3.92 -8.03 -19.59
N THR A 118 -5.08 -7.42 -19.81
CA THR A 118 -6.23 -8.06 -20.44
C THR A 118 -6.50 -7.43 -21.79
N PRO A 119 -6.23 -8.11 -22.92
CA PRO A 119 -6.56 -7.66 -24.25
C PRO A 119 -8.05 -7.50 -24.48
N SER A 120 -8.46 -6.55 -25.33
CA SER A 120 -9.87 -6.33 -25.71
C SER A 120 -10.48 -7.44 -26.57
N ARG A 121 -9.65 -8.34 -27.09
CA ARG A 121 -10.02 -9.48 -27.92
C ARG A 121 -9.18 -10.70 -27.59
N SER A 122 -9.78 -11.88 -27.69
CA SER A 122 -9.05 -13.14 -27.67
C SER A 122 -8.08 -13.22 -28.88
N GLY A 123 -6.89 -13.77 -28.66
CA GLY A 123 -5.85 -13.90 -29.68
C GLY A 123 -4.57 -13.13 -29.34
N PRO A 124 -3.67 -12.96 -30.31
CA PRO A 124 -2.39 -12.32 -30.03
C PRO A 124 -2.57 -10.84 -29.64
N LEU A 125 -1.75 -10.38 -28.70
CA LEU A 125 -1.76 -9.01 -28.21
C LEU A 125 -1.65 -7.97 -29.34
N SER A 126 -0.91 -8.29 -30.41
CA SER A 126 -0.75 -7.41 -31.59
C SER A 126 -2.05 -7.12 -32.33
N ALA A 127 -3.04 -8.03 -32.25
CA ALA A 127 -4.36 -7.85 -32.89
C ALA A 127 -5.36 -7.09 -32.00
N SER A 128 -5.00 -6.81 -30.74
CA SER A 128 -5.88 -6.13 -29.82
C SER A 128 -5.81 -4.61 -29.98
N GLY A 129 -6.98 -3.94 -30.10
CA GLY A 129 -7.06 -2.50 -30.26
C GLY A 129 -6.73 -1.72 -28.97
N HIS A 130 -6.96 -2.33 -27.83
CA HIS A 130 -6.61 -1.79 -26.52
C HIS A 130 -6.46 -2.90 -25.49
N VAL A 131 -5.85 -2.60 -24.39
CA VAL A 131 -5.72 -3.46 -23.21
C VAL A 131 -6.17 -2.74 -21.96
N LEU A 132 -6.75 -3.50 -21.03
CA LEU A 132 -6.89 -3.07 -19.64
C LEU A 132 -5.64 -3.53 -18.89
N ILE A 133 -4.99 -2.63 -18.18
CA ILE A 133 -3.85 -2.90 -17.33
C ILE A 133 -4.31 -2.62 -15.90
N GLU A 134 -4.22 -3.61 -15.02
CA GLU A 134 -4.55 -3.45 -13.62
C GLU A 134 -3.33 -3.82 -12.76
N ALA A 135 -3.14 -3.10 -11.67
CA ALA A 135 -2.16 -3.42 -10.64
C ALA A 135 -2.84 -3.47 -9.29
N ARG A 136 -2.57 -4.54 -8.56
CA ARG A 136 -3.10 -4.81 -7.22
C ARG A 136 -1.93 -5.02 -6.28
N ALA A 137 -1.82 -4.18 -5.26
CA ALA A 137 -0.83 -4.30 -4.21
C ALA A 137 -1.51 -4.75 -2.91
N VAL A 138 -1.13 -5.91 -2.41
CA VAL A 138 -1.65 -6.53 -1.19
C VAL A 138 -0.61 -6.36 -0.09
N TYR A 139 -1.01 -5.87 1.08
CA TYR A 139 -0.13 -5.59 2.21
C TYR A 139 -0.80 -5.88 3.55
N GLY A 140 0.02 -6.01 4.60
CA GLY A 140 -0.45 -6.46 5.91
C GLY A 140 -0.49 -7.98 6.01
N ALA A 141 -0.98 -8.50 7.14
CA ALA A 141 -1.04 -9.94 7.41
C ALA A 141 -2.34 -10.32 8.15
N GLY A 142 -2.82 -11.55 7.93
CA GLY A 142 -4.00 -12.11 8.59
C GLY A 142 -5.25 -11.25 8.37
N GLU A 143 -6.01 -11.04 9.45
CA GLU A 143 -7.24 -10.21 9.41
C GLU A 143 -6.98 -8.73 9.09
N GLY A 144 -5.73 -8.28 9.16
CA GLY A 144 -5.31 -6.92 8.81
C GLY A 144 -4.84 -6.75 7.37
N GLN A 145 -4.97 -7.77 6.52
CA GLN A 145 -4.62 -7.71 5.11
C GLN A 145 -5.49 -6.69 4.38
N ARG A 146 -4.87 -5.85 3.58
CA ARG A 146 -5.52 -4.79 2.78
C ARG A 146 -4.97 -4.79 1.38
N GLU A 147 -5.72 -4.23 0.45
CA GLU A 147 -5.27 -4.08 -0.93
C GLU A 147 -5.51 -2.66 -1.46
N VAL A 148 -4.66 -2.26 -2.38
CA VAL A 148 -4.85 -1.11 -3.27
C VAL A 148 -4.92 -1.66 -4.69
N ARG A 149 -5.92 -1.22 -5.45
CA ARG A 149 -6.09 -1.59 -6.85
C ARG A 149 -6.22 -0.34 -7.69
N ILE A 150 -5.45 -0.29 -8.77
CA ILE A 150 -5.51 0.77 -9.78
C ILE A 150 -5.49 0.15 -11.16
N GLY A 151 -6.07 0.82 -12.14
CA GLY A 151 -6.11 0.33 -13.51
C GLY A 151 -6.11 1.46 -14.53
N THR A 152 -5.73 1.13 -15.76
CA THR A 152 -5.72 2.03 -16.90
C THR A 152 -6.04 1.30 -18.19
N LEU A 153 -6.66 2.01 -19.14
CA LEU A 153 -6.82 1.53 -20.51
C LEU A 153 -5.69 2.09 -21.37
N ARG A 154 -5.11 1.23 -22.20
CA ARG A 154 -4.07 1.62 -23.15
C ARG A 154 -4.45 1.19 -24.56
N ALA A 155 -4.55 2.13 -25.48
CA ALA A 155 -4.79 1.86 -26.89
C ALA A 155 -3.50 1.34 -27.60
N ASN A 156 -3.70 0.48 -28.60
CA ASN A 156 -2.62 0.03 -29.46
C ASN A 156 -2.28 1.12 -30.47
N PRO A 157 -1.09 1.73 -30.40
CA PRO A 157 -0.73 2.84 -31.27
C PRO A 157 -0.66 2.46 -32.74
N VAL A 158 -0.42 1.18 -33.05
CA VAL A 158 -0.35 0.67 -34.44
C VAL A 158 -1.73 0.67 -35.11
N LEU A 159 -2.80 0.41 -34.34
CA LEU A 159 -4.17 0.33 -34.88
C LEU A 159 -4.91 1.67 -34.83
N VAL A 160 -4.48 2.61 -33.99
CA VAL A 160 -5.12 3.92 -33.84
C VAL A 160 -4.60 4.95 -34.86
N GLY A 161 -3.42 4.72 -35.44
CA GLY A 161 -2.77 5.61 -36.41
C GLY A 161 -3.01 5.29 -37.89
N SER A 162 -3.76 4.24 -38.22
CA SER A 162 -4.04 3.80 -39.59
C SER A 162 -5.44 4.31 -40.04
N GLN A 163 -5.57 5.63 -40.26
CA GLN A 163 -6.64 6.21 -41.07
C GLN A 163 -6.04 6.93 -42.26
#